data_947c99f5bcbf1cf81f825f17f2df2ebe
#
_entry.id   947c99f5bcbf1cf81f825f17f2df2ebe
#
_cell.length_a   1.000
_cell.length_b   1.000
_cell.length_c   1.000
_cell.angle_alpha   90.00
_cell.angle_beta   90.00
_cell.angle_gamma   90.00
#
_symmetry.space_group_name_H-M   'P 1'
#
loop_
_entity.id
_entity.type
_entity.pdbx_description
1 polymer ?
#
loop_
_entity_poly.entity_id
_entity_poly.type
_entity_poly.pdbx_seq_one_letter_code
_entity_poly.pdbx_strand_id
1 'polypeptide(L)'
;LFRRRFDISLVAIANPYLVMDSDTGTKVGSLVPQQDGKGEGAQEQPQISINKLTVHGGTVEYHDSEVAGPAHVTKIENIEIELTDIRSPLVDTESTFSFKAGVPAKSSTGLVSLDGKINLKSMDLDSKINIKDLDITHFKPYFQKRGDADVKKGVLDVEIRAEVRKRTIKAPGRATIKGLKFDEGAGLKEKFLGVPRSAVLGLMRDSKEEIGFNFIIEGDLSNPKFNLRENIMERITMGLAEKLGVSPERIVGRIVEKGVKETIGKGIKKLF
;
A
#
# COMPACT_ATOMS: atom_id res chain seq x y z
N LEU A 1 -33.54 -29.29 -16.67
CA LEU A 1 -32.57 -28.72 -15.70
C LEU A 1 -32.50 -27.21 -15.89
N PHE A 2 -33.21 -26.45 -15.05
CA PHE A 2 -33.17 -24.98 -15.09
C PHE A 2 -31.83 -24.53 -14.45
N ARG A 3 -30.89 -24.09 -15.26
CA ARG A 3 -29.71 -23.37 -14.74
C ARG A 3 -30.20 -22.07 -14.08
N ARG A 4 -30.08 -21.98 -12.76
CA ARG A 4 -30.38 -20.72 -12.04
C ARG A 4 -29.34 -19.68 -12.44
N ARG A 5 -29.74 -18.76 -13.32
CA ARG A 5 -28.88 -17.62 -13.75
C ARG A 5 -29.53 -16.34 -13.26
N PHE A 6 -28.71 -15.49 -12.65
CA PHE A 6 -29.08 -14.16 -12.18
C PHE A 6 -28.22 -13.13 -12.88
N ASP A 7 -28.85 -12.27 -13.67
CA ASP A 7 -28.18 -11.15 -14.34
C ASP A 7 -28.55 -9.85 -13.61
N ILE A 8 -27.61 -9.24 -12.92
CA ILE A 8 -27.78 -8.03 -12.11
C ILE A 8 -27.09 -6.88 -12.84
N SER A 9 -27.88 -5.86 -13.22
CA SER A 9 -27.34 -4.72 -13.96
C SER A 9 -26.46 -3.84 -13.09
N LEU A 10 -26.85 -3.61 -11.83
CA LEU A 10 -26.16 -2.71 -10.91
C LEU A 10 -26.30 -3.19 -9.45
N VAL A 11 -25.20 -3.18 -8.73
CA VAL A 11 -25.15 -3.21 -7.28
C VAL A 11 -24.56 -1.88 -6.82
N ALA A 12 -25.30 -1.07 -6.06
CA ALA A 12 -24.83 0.21 -5.54
C ALA A 12 -24.81 0.17 -4.01
N ILE A 13 -23.69 0.59 -3.42
CA ILE A 13 -23.48 0.68 -1.97
C ILE A 13 -23.20 2.14 -1.65
N ALA A 14 -24.01 2.74 -0.79
CA ALA A 14 -23.90 4.15 -0.41
C ALA A 14 -23.37 4.28 1.02
N ASN A 15 -22.39 5.16 1.20
CA ASN A 15 -21.80 5.55 2.48
C ASN A 15 -21.40 4.37 3.40
N PRO A 16 -20.75 3.31 2.91
CA PRO A 16 -20.29 2.26 3.79
C PRO A 16 -19.21 2.79 4.73
N TYR A 17 -19.24 2.32 5.99
CA TYR A 17 -18.23 2.64 6.99
C TYR A 17 -17.61 1.34 7.50
N LEU A 18 -16.27 1.25 7.43
CA LEU A 18 -15.50 0.08 7.83
C LEU A 18 -14.37 0.48 8.79
N VAL A 19 -14.23 -0.24 9.89
CA VAL A 19 -13.06 -0.16 10.79
C VAL A 19 -12.25 -1.43 10.64
N MET A 20 -10.95 -1.29 10.49
CA MET A 20 -9.99 -2.38 10.37
C MET A 20 -8.88 -2.20 11.39
N ASP A 21 -8.58 -3.23 12.15
CA ASP A 21 -7.48 -3.25 13.13
C ASP A 21 -6.37 -4.19 12.67
N SER A 22 -5.10 -3.78 12.81
CA SER A 22 -3.95 -4.62 12.47
C SER A 22 -3.90 -5.91 13.28
N ASP A 23 -4.40 -5.89 14.53
CA ASP A 23 -4.38 -7.04 15.45
C ASP A 23 -5.39 -8.12 15.08
N THR A 24 -6.48 -7.78 14.41
CA THR A 24 -7.53 -8.75 14.02
C THR A 24 -7.12 -9.63 12.85
N GLY A 25 -5.90 -9.42 12.32
CA GLY A 25 -5.32 -10.33 11.33
C GLY A 25 -6.12 -10.45 10.05
N THR A 26 -6.88 -9.41 9.67
CA THR A 26 -7.52 -9.36 8.35
C THR A 26 -6.43 -9.33 7.29
N LYS A 27 -5.89 -10.50 7.00
CA LYS A 27 -5.00 -10.69 5.85
C LYS A 27 -5.85 -10.36 4.63
N VAL A 28 -5.40 -9.41 3.83
CA VAL A 28 -6.05 -9.06 2.55
C VAL A 28 -6.34 -10.31 1.70
N GLY A 29 -5.57 -11.38 1.88
CA GLY A 29 -5.81 -12.71 1.28
C GLY A 29 -7.04 -13.47 1.82
N SER A 30 -7.63 -13.08 2.98
CA SER A 30 -8.83 -13.73 3.51
C SER A 30 -10.14 -13.14 2.96
N LEU A 31 -10.07 -12.02 2.23
CA LEU A 31 -11.22 -11.45 1.53
C LEU A 31 -11.51 -12.17 0.20
N VAL A 32 -10.60 -13.01 -0.27
CA VAL A 32 -10.87 -13.91 -1.40
C VAL A 32 -11.53 -15.15 -0.83
N PRO A 33 -12.76 -15.52 -1.23
CA PRO A 33 -13.39 -16.76 -0.81
C PRO A 33 -12.45 -17.93 -1.14
N GLN A 34 -11.89 -18.57 -0.11
CA GLN A 34 -11.19 -19.84 -0.32
C GLN A 34 -12.26 -20.84 -0.75
N GLN A 35 -12.12 -21.34 -1.94
CA GLN A 35 -12.94 -22.42 -2.47
C GLN A 35 -12.50 -23.75 -1.83
N ASP A 36 -12.61 -23.85 -0.49
CA ASP A 36 -12.50 -25.10 0.26
C ASP A 36 -13.87 -25.72 0.34
N GLY A 37 -14.19 -26.50 -0.66
CA GLY A 37 -15.46 -27.21 -0.71
C GLY A 37 -15.37 -28.48 -1.54
N LYS A 38 -14.69 -29.50 -1.04
CA LYS A 38 -15.11 -30.89 -1.31
C LYS A 38 -16.38 -31.16 -0.50
N GLY A 39 -17.49 -30.60 -0.96
CA GLY A 39 -18.82 -31.03 -0.57
C GLY A 39 -19.27 -32.08 -1.54
N GLU A 40 -19.39 -33.35 -1.10
CA GLU A 40 -20.08 -34.42 -1.81
C GLU A 40 -21.52 -34.00 -2.03
N GLY A 41 -21.90 -33.78 -3.28
CA GLY A 41 -23.20 -33.37 -3.74
C GLY A 41 -23.10 -32.17 -4.66
N ALA A 42 -22.80 -32.40 -5.94
CA ALA A 42 -22.76 -31.38 -6.97
C ALA A 42 -24.15 -30.74 -7.19
N GLN A 43 -24.56 -29.85 -6.29
CA GLN A 43 -25.61 -28.89 -6.62
C GLN A 43 -24.95 -27.87 -7.57
N GLU A 44 -25.45 -27.76 -8.81
CA GLU A 44 -25.01 -26.74 -9.77
C GLU A 44 -25.11 -25.37 -9.08
N GLN A 45 -23.99 -24.73 -8.86
CA GLN A 45 -23.94 -23.39 -8.28
C GLN A 45 -24.68 -22.42 -9.22
N PRO A 46 -25.52 -21.51 -8.68
CA PRO A 46 -26.19 -20.53 -9.50
C PRO A 46 -25.16 -19.64 -10.21
N GLN A 47 -25.42 -19.35 -11.48
CA GLN A 47 -24.61 -18.40 -12.24
C GLN A 47 -25.09 -16.98 -11.91
N ILE A 48 -24.20 -16.14 -11.39
CA ILE A 48 -24.49 -14.74 -11.10
C ILE A 48 -23.60 -13.89 -11.98
N SER A 49 -24.18 -12.94 -12.68
CA SER A 49 -23.49 -11.92 -13.46
C SER A 49 -23.88 -10.54 -12.93
N ILE A 50 -22.89 -9.74 -12.52
CA ILE A 50 -23.09 -8.36 -12.11
C ILE A 50 -22.36 -7.48 -13.12
N ASN A 51 -23.11 -6.68 -13.89
CA ASN A 51 -22.51 -5.84 -14.90
C ASN A 51 -21.71 -4.70 -14.28
N LYS A 52 -22.21 -4.14 -13.17
CA LYS A 52 -21.57 -3.01 -12.50
C LYS A 52 -21.80 -3.05 -10.99
N LEU A 53 -20.72 -2.90 -10.23
CA LEU A 53 -20.76 -2.64 -8.78
C LEU A 53 -20.18 -1.26 -8.53
N THR A 54 -20.87 -0.46 -7.71
CA THR A 54 -20.39 0.87 -7.31
C THR A 54 -20.43 1.04 -5.80
N VAL A 55 -19.44 1.76 -5.27
CA VAL A 55 -19.43 2.29 -3.91
C VAL A 55 -19.31 3.80 -4.00
N HIS A 56 -20.16 4.52 -3.27
CA HIS A 56 -20.18 5.98 -3.21
C HIS A 56 -20.07 6.45 -1.75
N GLY A 57 -19.20 7.42 -1.50
CA GLY A 57 -19.06 8.07 -0.21
C GLY A 57 -18.55 7.16 0.91
N GLY A 58 -17.84 6.09 0.58
CA GLY A 58 -17.34 5.16 1.59
C GLY A 58 -16.28 5.77 2.50
N THR A 59 -16.15 5.22 3.72
CA THR A 59 -15.13 5.57 4.70
C THR A 59 -14.50 4.32 5.28
N VAL A 60 -13.17 4.31 5.40
CA VAL A 60 -12.38 3.27 6.07
C VAL A 60 -11.51 3.91 7.12
N GLU A 61 -11.50 3.36 8.33
CA GLU A 61 -10.53 3.67 9.38
C GLU A 61 -9.64 2.46 9.61
N TYR A 62 -8.34 2.65 9.43
CA TYR A 62 -7.34 1.62 9.71
C TYR A 62 -6.56 1.97 10.96
N HIS A 63 -6.66 1.11 11.96
CA HIS A 63 -5.99 1.23 13.26
C HIS A 63 -4.77 0.31 13.26
N ASP A 64 -3.57 0.89 13.22
CA ASP A 64 -2.31 0.15 13.22
C ASP A 64 -1.63 0.24 14.59
N SER A 65 -1.72 -0.83 15.36
CA SER A 65 -1.08 -1.00 16.68
C SER A 65 0.38 -1.48 16.58
N GLU A 66 0.83 -1.93 15.41
CA GLU A 66 2.19 -2.44 15.22
C GLU A 66 3.25 -1.34 15.13
N VAL A 67 2.87 -0.11 14.80
CA VAL A 67 3.83 0.96 14.49
C VAL A 67 4.34 1.75 15.69
N ALA A 68 3.72 1.80 16.84
CA ALA A 68 4.18 2.23 18.18
C ALA A 68 3.11 2.96 19.02
N GLY A 69 3.17 2.85 20.35
CA GLY A 69 2.32 3.61 21.28
C GLY A 69 0.83 3.32 21.12
N PRO A 70 -0.05 4.31 21.26
CA PRO A 70 -1.44 4.15 20.90
C PRO A 70 -1.55 3.89 19.40
N ALA A 71 -2.51 3.03 18.99
CA ALA A 71 -2.71 2.67 17.60
C ALA A 71 -2.73 3.91 16.68
N HIS A 72 -1.97 3.85 15.58
CA HIS A 72 -1.99 4.90 14.58
C HIS A 72 -3.23 4.75 13.71
N VAL A 73 -4.07 5.77 13.66
CA VAL A 73 -5.31 5.74 12.90
C VAL A 73 -5.11 6.46 11.57
N THR A 74 -5.29 5.73 10.48
CA THR A 74 -5.36 6.29 9.12
C THR A 74 -6.80 6.23 8.64
N LYS A 75 -7.38 7.38 8.34
CA LYS A 75 -8.72 7.50 7.78
C LYS A 75 -8.64 7.70 6.27
N ILE A 76 -9.49 7.00 5.54
CA ILE A 76 -9.67 7.13 4.09
C ILE A 76 -11.12 7.46 3.86
N GLU A 77 -11.41 8.59 3.23
CA GLU A 77 -12.76 9.14 3.07
C GLU A 77 -13.11 9.35 1.59
N ASN A 78 -14.41 9.58 1.36
CA ASN A 78 -14.95 9.83 0.03
C ASN A 78 -14.52 8.74 -0.96
N ILE A 79 -14.63 7.49 -0.50
CA ILE A 79 -14.27 6.34 -1.32
C ILE A 79 -15.31 6.16 -2.40
N GLU A 80 -14.84 6.21 -3.65
CA GLU A 80 -15.58 5.91 -4.86
C GLU A 80 -14.98 4.68 -5.52
N ILE A 81 -15.77 3.64 -5.73
CA ILE A 81 -15.35 2.41 -6.41
C ILE A 81 -16.31 2.12 -7.56
N GLU A 82 -15.76 1.70 -8.66
CA GLU A 82 -16.48 1.08 -9.76
C GLU A 82 -15.77 -0.21 -10.17
N LEU A 83 -16.52 -1.29 -10.32
CA LEU A 83 -16.03 -2.58 -10.80
C LEU A 83 -17.07 -3.16 -11.76
N THR A 84 -16.63 -3.60 -12.94
CA THR A 84 -17.51 -4.14 -13.99
C THR A 84 -17.30 -5.63 -14.23
N ASP A 85 -18.28 -6.27 -14.85
CA ASP A 85 -18.19 -7.64 -15.37
C ASP A 85 -17.78 -8.70 -14.35
N ILE A 86 -18.43 -8.67 -13.18
CA ILE A 86 -18.22 -9.65 -12.11
C ILE A 86 -19.07 -10.87 -12.38
N ARG A 87 -18.49 -12.07 -12.31
CA ARG A 87 -19.20 -13.34 -12.52
C ARG A 87 -18.89 -14.35 -11.43
N SER A 88 -19.91 -15.07 -11.01
CA SER A 88 -19.79 -16.21 -10.10
C SER A 88 -20.49 -17.45 -10.72
N PRO A 89 -19.80 -18.59 -10.85
CA PRO A 89 -18.39 -18.85 -10.56
C PRO A 89 -17.44 -17.95 -11.37
N LEU A 90 -16.26 -17.67 -10.79
CA LEU A 90 -15.27 -16.81 -11.46
C LEU A 90 -14.84 -17.42 -12.81
N VAL A 91 -14.90 -16.61 -13.85
CA VAL A 91 -14.49 -16.96 -15.21
C VAL A 91 -13.21 -16.22 -15.60
N ASP A 92 -12.53 -16.74 -16.60
CA ASP A 92 -11.29 -16.16 -17.11
C ASP A 92 -11.60 -14.99 -18.06
N THR A 93 -12.03 -13.88 -17.47
CA THR A 93 -12.33 -12.61 -18.16
C THR A 93 -11.79 -11.44 -17.40
N GLU A 94 -11.47 -10.36 -18.10
CA GLU A 94 -11.05 -9.10 -17.50
C GLU A 94 -12.27 -8.30 -17.01
N SER A 95 -12.17 -7.78 -15.80
CA SER A 95 -13.04 -6.78 -15.21
C SER A 95 -12.30 -5.44 -15.19
N THR A 96 -12.95 -4.34 -15.50
CA THR A 96 -12.37 -3.01 -15.28
C THR A 96 -12.71 -2.51 -13.89
N PHE A 97 -11.79 -1.77 -13.28
CA PHE A 97 -12.05 -1.14 -11.99
C PHE A 97 -11.50 0.28 -11.94
N SER A 98 -12.13 1.09 -11.13
CA SER A 98 -11.61 2.38 -10.68
C SER A 98 -11.82 2.54 -9.18
N PHE A 99 -10.91 3.26 -8.56
CA PHE A 99 -10.96 3.62 -7.14
C PHE A 99 -10.48 5.06 -6.99
N LYS A 100 -11.19 5.85 -6.20
CA LYS A 100 -10.77 7.20 -5.78
C LYS A 100 -11.07 7.37 -4.30
N ALA A 101 -10.19 8.07 -3.59
CA ALA A 101 -10.39 8.37 -2.18
C ALA A 101 -9.57 9.57 -1.74
N GLY A 102 -9.96 10.15 -0.60
CA GLY A 102 -9.22 11.16 0.12
C GLY A 102 -8.56 10.61 1.38
N VAL A 103 -7.35 11.05 1.68
CA VAL A 103 -6.63 10.77 2.93
C VAL A 103 -6.49 12.11 3.67
N PRO A 104 -7.40 12.42 4.61
CA PRO A 104 -7.35 13.68 5.33
C PRO A 104 -6.14 13.74 6.26
N ALA A 105 -5.51 14.90 6.29
CA ALA A 105 -4.42 15.23 7.20
C ALA A 105 -4.60 16.66 7.73
N LYS A 106 -3.71 17.09 8.63
CA LYS A 106 -3.83 18.41 9.28
C LYS A 106 -3.78 19.60 8.31
N SER A 107 -3.02 19.49 7.23
CA SER A 107 -2.74 20.61 6.32
C SER A 107 -3.40 20.47 4.95
N SER A 108 -3.76 19.25 4.54
CA SER A 108 -4.34 18.97 3.22
C SER A 108 -5.03 17.62 3.23
N THR A 109 -5.81 17.35 2.19
CA THR A 109 -6.32 16.00 1.91
C THR A 109 -5.53 15.43 0.75
N GLY A 110 -4.78 14.36 0.99
CA GLY A 110 -4.15 13.60 -0.06
C GLY A 110 -5.20 12.88 -0.92
N LEU A 111 -4.97 12.82 -2.23
CA LEU A 111 -5.86 12.15 -3.17
C LEU A 111 -5.23 10.85 -3.66
N VAL A 112 -5.97 9.79 -3.64
CA VAL A 112 -5.54 8.46 -4.15
C VAL A 112 -6.48 8.06 -5.28
N SER A 113 -5.93 7.65 -6.40
CA SER A 113 -6.70 7.03 -7.49
C SER A 113 -6.00 5.80 -8.03
N LEU A 114 -6.79 4.79 -8.34
CA LEU A 114 -6.38 3.57 -9.02
C LEU A 114 -7.36 3.29 -10.17
N ASP A 115 -6.81 3.01 -11.34
CA ASP A 115 -7.60 2.60 -12.49
C ASP A 115 -6.92 1.41 -13.15
N GLY A 116 -7.70 0.44 -13.64
CA GLY A 116 -7.10 -0.70 -14.26
C GLY A 116 -8.05 -1.80 -14.68
N LYS A 117 -7.44 -2.96 -14.92
CA LYS A 117 -8.11 -4.20 -15.26
C LYS A 117 -7.63 -5.31 -14.36
N ILE A 118 -8.52 -6.19 -13.99
CA ILE A 118 -8.24 -7.36 -13.17
C ILE A 118 -8.95 -8.59 -13.73
N ASN A 119 -8.24 -9.71 -13.77
CA ASN A 119 -8.86 -11.01 -13.94
C ASN A 119 -9.14 -11.57 -12.55
N LEU A 120 -10.41 -11.61 -12.14
CA LEU A 120 -10.81 -12.05 -10.80
C LEU A 120 -10.51 -13.54 -10.53
N LYS A 121 -10.36 -14.36 -11.58
CA LYS A 121 -10.04 -15.80 -11.43
C LYS A 121 -8.54 -16.05 -11.25
N SER A 122 -7.71 -15.47 -12.10
CA SER A 122 -6.25 -15.63 -12.02
C SER A 122 -5.59 -14.64 -11.05
N MET A 123 -6.29 -13.57 -10.66
CA MET A 123 -5.76 -12.43 -9.91
C MET A 123 -4.66 -11.67 -10.66
N ASP A 124 -4.64 -11.79 -11.99
CA ASP A 124 -3.78 -10.97 -12.83
C ASP A 124 -4.34 -9.55 -12.90
N LEU A 125 -3.46 -8.56 -12.81
CA LEU A 125 -3.82 -7.14 -12.65
C LEU A 125 -2.93 -6.26 -13.52
N ASP A 126 -3.54 -5.26 -14.15
CA ASP A 126 -2.88 -4.08 -14.70
C ASP A 126 -3.50 -2.83 -14.11
N SER A 127 -2.70 -1.98 -13.46
CA SER A 127 -3.22 -0.79 -12.81
C SER A 127 -2.28 0.40 -12.89
N LYS A 128 -2.88 1.60 -12.98
CA LYS A 128 -2.21 2.86 -12.70
C LYS A 128 -2.66 3.36 -11.35
N ILE A 129 -1.71 3.71 -10.50
CA ILE A 129 -1.92 4.24 -9.16
C ILE A 129 -1.35 5.65 -9.14
N ASN A 130 -2.15 6.63 -8.73
CA ASN A 130 -1.71 7.99 -8.53
C ASN A 130 -2.06 8.44 -7.11
N ILE A 131 -1.08 8.98 -6.42
CA ILE A 131 -1.23 9.62 -5.13
C ILE A 131 -0.77 11.07 -5.31
N LYS A 132 -1.58 12.02 -4.89
CA LYS A 132 -1.29 13.45 -4.96
C LYS A 132 -1.48 14.11 -3.60
N ASP A 133 -0.61 15.06 -3.30
CA ASP A 133 -0.69 15.93 -2.13
C ASP A 133 -0.78 15.21 -0.78
N LEU A 134 -0.19 14.01 -0.67
CA LEU A 134 -0.20 13.22 0.56
C LEU A 134 0.72 13.84 1.61
N ASP A 135 0.19 14.26 2.75
CA ASP A 135 0.97 14.78 3.87
C ASP A 135 1.80 13.67 4.52
N ILE A 136 3.13 13.70 4.31
CA ILE A 136 4.02 12.65 4.82
C ILE A 136 4.11 12.67 6.36
N THR A 137 3.75 13.76 7.03
CA THR A 137 3.82 13.83 8.49
C THR A 137 2.81 12.90 9.16
N HIS A 138 1.69 12.61 8.49
CA HIS A 138 0.71 11.64 8.95
C HIS A 138 1.29 10.22 9.02
N PHE A 139 2.27 9.91 8.17
CA PHE A 139 2.89 8.59 8.08
C PHE A 139 4.21 8.46 8.84
N LYS A 140 4.56 9.42 9.67
CA LYS A 140 5.78 9.37 10.51
C LYS A 140 5.96 8.04 11.24
N PRO A 141 4.94 7.44 11.89
CA PRO A 141 5.11 6.19 12.61
C PRO A 141 5.68 5.04 11.77
N TYR A 142 5.50 5.08 10.46
CA TYR A 142 5.95 4.03 9.55
C TYR A 142 7.42 4.15 9.14
N PHE A 143 7.98 5.34 9.10
CA PHE A 143 9.34 5.56 8.60
C PHE A 143 10.28 6.23 9.62
N GLN A 144 9.74 6.94 10.62
CA GLN A 144 10.57 7.62 11.62
C GLN A 144 10.97 6.65 12.73
N LYS A 145 12.28 6.40 12.86
CA LYS A 145 12.87 5.61 13.93
C LYS A 145 13.41 6.53 15.01
N ARG A 146 13.64 5.99 16.21
CA ARG A 146 14.28 6.76 17.28
C ARG A 146 15.66 7.26 16.85
N GLY A 147 15.86 8.58 16.89
CA GLY A 147 17.07 9.25 16.43
C GLY A 147 17.09 9.64 14.95
N ASP A 148 15.97 9.46 14.24
CA ASP A 148 15.80 10.03 12.90
C ASP A 148 15.37 11.51 12.98
N ALA A 149 15.63 12.25 11.90
CA ALA A 149 15.24 13.65 11.78
C ALA A 149 13.72 13.80 11.83
N ASP A 150 13.22 14.65 12.72
CA ASP A 150 11.78 14.91 12.80
C ASP A 150 11.30 15.73 11.61
N VAL A 151 10.35 15.20 10.85
CA VAL A 151 9.74 15.84 9.69
C VAL A 151 8.58 16.72 10.16
N LYS A 152 8.69 18.02 9.93
CA LYS A 152 7.63 19.01 10.26
C LYS A 152 6.63 19.24 9.16
N LYS A 153 7.08 19.12 7.91
CA LYS A 153 6.26 19.35 6.73
C LYS A 153 6.84 18.55 5.55
N GLY A 154 5.97 18.15 4.66
CA GLY A 154 6.33 17.56 3.38
C GLY A 154 5.11 16.95 2.71
N VAL A 155 5.06 17.05 1.41
CA VAL A 155 4.00 16.51 0.56
C VAL A 155 4.59 15.48 -0.37
N LEU A 156 3.92 14.35 -0.53
CA LEU A 156 4.34 13.23 -1.38
C LEU A 156 3.35 13.05 -2.53
N ASP A 157 3.89 13.07 -3.74
CA ASP A 157 3.22 12.57 -4.94
C ASP A 157 3.83 11.24 -5.36
N VAL A 158 3.01 10.29 -5.79
CA VAL A 158 3.47 8.98 -6.28
C VAL A 158 2.70 8.57 -7.52
N GLU A 159 3.42 8.08 -8.52
CA GLU A 159 2.86 7.47 -9.71
C GLU A 159 3.43 6.05 -9.85
N ILE A 160 2.56 5.04 -9.97
CA ILE A 160 2.95 3.62 -10.10
C ILE A 160 2.19 3.01 -11.27
N ARG A 161 2.86 2.13 -12.02
CA ARG A 161 2.24 1.21 -12.95
C ARG A 161 2.43 -0.19 -12.41
N ALA A 162 1.38 -0.77 -11.87
CA ALA A 162 1.44 -2.10 -11.27
C ALA A 162 0.95 -3.16 -12.26
N GLU A 163 1.75 -4.20 -12.40
CA GLU A 163 1.42 -5.41 -13.15
C GLU A 163 1.54 -6.60 -12.20
N VAL A 164 0.50 -7.44 -12.16
CA VAL A 164 0.54 -8.74 -11.47
C VAL A 164 0.26 -9.82 -12.49
N ARG A 165 1.17 -10.79 -12.60
CA ARG A 165 1.01 -11.98 -13.43
C ARG A 165 1.41 -13.21 -12.64
N LYS A 166 0.54 -14.21 -12.62
CA LYS A 166 0.80 -15.47 -11.89
C LYS A 166 1.29 -15.23 -10.47
N ARG A 167 0.66 -14.29 -9.76
CA ARG A 167 0.97 -13.87 -8.38
C ARG A 167 2.34 -13.16 -8.20
N THR A 168 3.03 -12.84 -9.27
CA THR A 168 4.25 -12.01 -9.22
C THR A 168 3.89 -10.56 -9.53
N ILE A 169 4.25 -9.64 -8.63
CA ILE A 169 4.08 -8.20 -8.83
C ILE A 169 5.34 -7.59 -9.42
N LYS A 170 5.14 -6.69 -10.39
CA LYS A 170 6.16 -5.77 -10.90
C LYS A 170 5.51 -4.39 -11.05
N ALA A 171 5.99 -3.43 -10.27
CA ALA A 171 5.37 -2.12 -10.17
C ALA A 171 6.42 -1.00 -10.15
N PRO A 172 6.93 -0.58 -11.33
CA PRO A 172 7.76 0.61 -11.44
C PRO A 172 6.95 1.85 -11.03
N GLY A 173 7.60 2.74 -10.28
CA GLY A 173 6.99 3.96 -9.80
C GLY A 173 7.97 5.12 -9.71
N ARG A 174 7.40 6.31 -9.59
CA ARG A 174 8.10 7.56 -9.31
C ARG A 174 7.48 8.23 -8.10
N ALA A 175 8.30 8.66 -7.16
CA ALA A 175 7.90 9.48 -6.03
C ALA A 175 8.51 10.87 -6.14
N THR A 176 7.76 11.88 -5.70
CA THR A 176 8.23 13.27 -5.61
C THR A 176 7.84 13.81 -4.23
N ILE A 177 8.84 14.21 -3.45
CA ILE A 177 8.65 14.86 -2.15
C ILE A 177 8.84 16.36 -2.36
N LYS A 178 7.87 17.16 -1.91
CA LYS A 178 7.84 18.61 -2.07
C LYS A 178 7.80 19.30 -0.71
N GLY A 179 8.48 20.46 -0.60
CA GLY A 179 8.42 21.32 0.57
C GLY A 179 8.80 20.63 1.88
N LEU A 180 9.73 19.66 1.86
CA LEU A 180 10.16 18.91 3.03
C LEU A 180 10.87 19.83 4.02
N LYS A 181 10.40 19.87 5.27
CA LYS A 181 11.00 20.62 6.38
C LYS A 181 11.22 19.70 7.57
N PHE A 182 12.38 19.86 8.20
CA PHE A 182 12.74 19.16 9.42
C PHE A 182 12.66 20.10 10.63
N ASP A 183 12.63 19.54 11.83
CA ASP A 183 12.75 20.32 13.06
C ASP A 183 14.11 21.04 13.11
N GLU A 184 14.11 22.27 13.60
CA GLU A 184 15.32 23.09 13.74
C GLU A 184 16.29 22.51 14.76
N GLY A 185 15.80 21.78 15.77
CA GLY A 185 16.61 21.08 16.77
C GLY A 185 17.27 19.79 16.27
N ALA A 186 16.92 19.34 15.06
CA ALA A 186 17.44 18.11 14.49
C ALA A 186 18.92 18.26 14.07
N GLY A 187 19.78 17.37 14.55
CA GLY A 187 21.22 17.38 14.23
C GLY A 187 21.50 17.02 12.76
N LEU A 188 22.56 17.56 12.19
CA LEU A 188 22.97 17.26 10.80
C LEU A 188 23.32 15.78 10.54
N LYS A 189 23.62 15.02 11.61
CA LYS A 189 23.93 13.59 11.55
C LYS A 189 22.68 12.70 11.55
N GLU A 190 21.51 13.28 11.80
CA GLU A 190 20.24 12.56 11.77
C GLU A 190 19.91 12.12 10.35
N LYS A 191 19.05 11.11 10.25
CA LYS A 191 18.69 10.48 8.98
C LYS A 191 17.22 10.71 8.67
N PHE A 192 16.93 10.76 7.39
CA PHE A 192 15.58 10.68 6.85
C PHE A 192 15.51 9.48 5.90
N LEU A 193 14.66 8.53 6.20
CA LEU A 193 14.57 7.26 5.46
C LEU A 193 15.96 6.58 5.31
N GLY A 194 16.76 6.56 6.38
CA GLY A 194 18.09 5.96 6.39
C GLY A 194 19.21 6.79 5.71
N VAL A 195 18.88 7.90 5.04
CA VAL A 195 19.80 8.77 4.33
C VAL A 195 20.21 9.96 5.23
N PRO A 196 21.46 10.43 5.22
CA PRO A 196 21.87 11.61 5.99
C PRO A 196 21.03 12.85 5.65
N ARG A 197 20.49 13.53 6.66
CA ARG A 197 19.68 14.76 6.50
C ARG A 197 20.42 15.82 5.69
N SER A 198 21.73 15.98 5.89
CA SER A 198 22.54 16.95 5.15
C SER A 198 22.53 16.71 3.63
N ALA A 199 22.55 15.44 3.19
CA ALA A 199 22.45 15.09 1.79
C ALA A 199 21.06 15.43 1.21
N VAL A 200 19.99 15.16 1.98
CA VAL A 200 18.63 15.52 1.60
C VAL A 200 18.47 17.03 1.44
N LEU A 201 18.97 17.81 2.42
CA LEU A 201 18.92 19.28 2.37
C LEU A 201 19.78 19.86 1.23
N GLY A 202 20.92 19.24 0.92
CA GLY A 202 21.74 19.62 -0.23
C GLY A 202 20.96 19.52 -1.54
N LEU A 203 20.35 18.36 -1.78
CA LEU A 203 19.56 18.14 -3.00
C LEU A 203 18.36 19.09 -3.11
N MET A 204 17.69 19.38 -1.99
CA MET A 204 16.55 20.31 -1.98
C MET A 204 16.92 21.73 -2.42
N ARG A 205 18.10 22.22 -2.02
CA ARG A 205 18.59 23.55 -2.46
C ARG A 205 18.77 23.61 -3.97
N ASP A 206 19.28 22.52 -4.55
CA ASP A 206 19.62 22.45 -5.99
C ASP A 206 18.36 22.20 -6.87
N SER A 207 17.29 21.66 -6.30
CA SER A 207 16.10 21.18 -7.02
C SER A 207 14.80 21.91 -6.70
N LYS A 208 14.86 23.19 -6.35
CA LYS A 208 13.66 24.03 -6.05
C LYS A 208 12.72 23.40 -5.03
N GLU A 209 13.26 22.82 -3.96
CA GLU A 209 12.52 22.15 -2.88
C GLU A 209 11.75 20.88 -3.27
N GLU A 210 12.06 20.27 -4.42
CA GLU A 210 11.47 19.01 -4.86
C GLU A 210 12.50 17.89 -4.98
N ILE A 211 12.19 16.70 -4.48
CA ILE A 211 13.03 15.50 -4.61
C ILE A 211 12.27 14.43 -5.34
N GLY A 212 12.58 14.24 -6.63
CA GLY A 212 12.01 13.17 -7.43
C GLY A 212 12.95 11.99 -7.56
N PHE A 213 12.46 10.77 -7.33
CA PHE A 213 13.21 9.53 -7.50
C PHE A 213 12.32 8.40 -8.02
N ASN A 214 12.94 7.41 -8.66
CA ASN A 214 12.25 6.23 -9.16
C ASN A 214 12.46 5.05 -8.20
N PHE A 215 11.54 4.10 -8.22
CA PHE A 215 11.62 2.85 -7.49
C PHE A 215 10.88 1.74 -8.24
N ILE A 216 11.13 0.49 -7.87
CA ILE A 216 10.41 -0.67 -8.42
C ILE A 216 10.01 -1.57 -7.26
N ILE A 217 8.71 -1.88 -7.14
CA ILE A 217 8.20 -2.90 -6.22
C ILE A 217 8.14 -4.22 -6.99
N GLU A 218 8.81 -5.24 -6.50
CA GLU A 218 8.83 -6.57 -7.13
C GLU A 218 8.74 -7.65 -6.06
N GLY A 219 7.96 -8.70 -6.33
CA GLY A 219 7.89 -9.82 -5.41
C GLY A 219 6.86 -10.87 -5.80
N ASP A 220 6.93 -12.02 -5.15
CA ASP A 220 5.99 -13.11 -5.29
C ASP A 220 4.93 -13.02 -4.18
N LEU A 221 3.70 -12.69 -4.55
CA LEU A 221 2.56 -12.54 -3.64
C LEU A 221 2.12 -13.88 -3.03
N SER A 222 2.57 -15.02 -3.58
CA SER A 222 2.32 -16.34 -3.00
C SER A 222 3.31 -16.71 -1.91
N ASN A 223 4.44 -16.01 -1.82
CA ASN A 223 5.45 -16.25 -0.80
C ASN A 223 4.98 -15.68 0.55
N PRO A 224 4.75 -16.50 1.59
CA PRO A 224 4.28 -16.03 2.88
C PRO A 224 5.29 -15.12 3.61
N LYS A 225 6.55 -15.10 3.17
CA LYS A 225 7.59 -14.19 3.68
C LYS A 225 7.63 -12.85 2.96
N PHE A 226 6.89 -12.70 1.85
CA PHE A 226 6.82 -11.45 1.12
C PHE A 226 5.91 -10.46 1.86
N ASN A 227 6.51 -9.43 2.44
CA ASN A 227 5.79 -8.34 3.09
C ASN A 227 5.77 -7.13 2.16
N LEU A 228 4.60 -6.85 1.57
CA LEU A 228 4.44 -5.76 0.60
C LEU A 228 4.79 -4.39 1.23
N ARG A 229 4.39 -4.14 2.49
CA ARG A 229 4.67 -2.89 3.21
C ARG A 229 6.17 -2.67 3.40
N GLU A 230 6.89 -3.70 3.86
CA GLU A 230 8.34 -3.63 4.04
C GLU A 230 9.05 -3.45 2.70
N ASN A 231 8.61 -4.15 1.66
CA ASN A 231 9.16 -4.03 0.32
C ASN A 231 8.99 -2.62 -0.24
N ILE A 232 7.80 -2.02 -0.11
CA ILE A 232 7.53 -0.63 -0.52
C ILE A 232 8.49 0.33 0.19
N MET A 233 8.62 0.23 1.52
CA MET A 233 9.49 1.12 2.30
C MET A 233 10.98 0.95 1.93
N GLU A 234 11.43 -0.27 1.74
CA GLU A 234 12.79 -0.58 1.29
C GLU A 234 13.07 0.04 -0.08
N ARG A 235 12.19 -0.16 -1.06
CA ARG A 235 12.36 0.34 -2.43
C ARG A 235 12.30 1.85 -2.52
N ILE A 236 11.44 2.50 -1.74
CA ILE A 236 11.41 3.97 -1.62
C ILE A 236 12.73 4.49 -1.03
N THR A 237 13.21 3.85 0.04
CA THR A 237 14.50 4.22 0.67
C THR A 237 15.67 4.05 -0.30
N MET A 238 15.72 2.94 -1.03
CA MET A 238 16.76 2.69 -2.04
C MET A 238 16.73 3.72 -3.17
N GLY A 239 15.57 4.01 -3.74
CA GLY A 239 15.41 5.00 -4.80
C GLY A 239 15.83 6.40 -4.36
N LEU A 240 15.49 6.81 -3.12
CA LEU A 240 15.96 8.07 -2.55
C LEU A 240 17.47 8.10 -2.36
N ALA A 241 18.07 7.01 -1.85
CA ALA A 241 19.50 6.89 -1.64
C ALA A 241 20.29 6.97 -2.96
N GLU A 242 19.84 6.28 -3.98
CA GLU A 242 20.41 6.30 -5.33
C GLU A 242 20.40 7.74 -5.90
N LYS A 243 19.27 8.44 -5.78
CA LYS A 243 19.13 9.82 -6.21
C LYS A 243 20.12 10.75 -5.51
N LEU A 244 20.48 10.46 -4.27
CA LEU A 244 21.43 11.23 -3.44
C LEU A 244 22.88 10.77 -3.58
N GLY A 245 23.16 9.79 -4.48
CA GLY A 245 24.52 9.23 -4.65
C GLY A 245 25.03 8.46 -3.42
N VAL A 246 24.12 8.01 -2.55
CA VAL A 246 24.45 7.17 -1.38
C VAL A 246 24.35 5.72 -1.77
N SER A 247 25.43 4.94 -1.59
CA SER A 247 25.43 3.51 -1.94
C SER A 247 24.34 2.75 -1.20
N PRO A 248 23.38 2.13 -1.91
CA PRO A 248 22.26 1.39 -1.31
C PRO A 248 22.70 0.28 -0.36
N GLU A 249 23.84 -0.38 -0.66
CA GLU A 249 24.38 -1.48 0.13
C GLU A 249 24.69 -1.07 1.59
N ARG A 250 25.09 0.19 1.81
CA ARG A 250 25.33 0.70 3.17
C ARG A 250 24.05 0.90 3.97
N ILE A 251 22.91 0.99 3.29
CA ILE A 251 21.59 1.17 3.90
C ILE A 251 20.96 -0.20 4.14
N VAL A 252 20.94 -1.05 3.13
CA VAL A 252 20.32 -2.40 3.17
C VAL A 252 21.05 -3.32 4.17
N GLY A 253 22.39 -3.33 4.19
CA GLY A 253 23.16 -4.15 5.13
C GLY A 253 22.80 -3.89 6.59
N ARG A 254 22.43 -2.65 6.96
CA ARG A 254 21.99 -2.31 8.32
C ARG A 254 20.52 -2.70 8.60
N ILE A 255 19.67 -2.75 7.59
CA ILE A 255 18.27 -3.17 7.73
C ILE A 255 18.23 -4.69 7.92
N VAL A 256 18.99 -5.44 7.12
CA VAL A 256 19.08 -6.92 7.22
C VAL A 256 19.72 -7.35 8.54
N GLU A 257 20.84 -6.73 8.98
CA GLU A 257 21.45 -7.04 10.29
C GLU A 257 20.52 -6.77 11.48
N LYS A 258 19.68 -5.72 11.41
CA LYS A 258 18.70 -5.44 12.47
C LYS A 258 17.54 -6.42 12.44
N GLY A 259 16.98 -6.74 11.28
CA GLY A 259 15.91 -7.73 11.14
C GLY A 259 16.32 -9.11 11.65
N VAL A 260 17.55 -9.55 11.33
CA VAL A 260 18.11 -10.81 11.84
C VAL A 260 18.32 -10.76 13.35
N LYS A 261 18.84 -9.66 13.91
CA LYS A 261 19.03 -9.53 15.39
C LYS A 261 17.72 -9.47 16.15
N GLU A 262 16.67 -8.83 15.63
CA GLU A 262 15.33 -8.80 16.27
C GLU A 262 14.66 -10.18 16.20
N THR A 263 14.81 -10.91 15.11
CA THR A 263 14.26 -12.27 14.97
C THR A 263 14.97 -13.25 15.90
N ILE A 264 16.30 -13.18 16.05
CA ILE A 264 17.07 -13.99 16.98
C ILE A 264 16.74 -13.61 18.42
N GLY A 265 16.63 -12.31 18.75
CA GLY A 265 16.31 -11.83 20.09
C GLY A 265 14.91 -12.25 20.57
N LYS A 266 13.91 -12.32 19.67
CA LYS A 266 12.56 -12.83 20.00
C LYS A 266 12.51 -14.36 20.11
N GLY A 267 13.36 -15.07 19.36
CA GLY A 267 13.48 -16.54 19.42
C GLY A 267 14.10 -17.02 20.73
N ILE A 268 15.09 -16.32 21.27
CA ILE A 268 15.79 -16.69 22.53
C ILE A 268 14.92 -16.40 23.76
N LYS A 269 14.08 -15.34 23.75
CA LYS A 269 13.15 -15.05 24.87
C LYS A 269 11.98 -16.04 25.02
N LYS A 270 11.77 -16.93 24.06
CA LYS A 270 10.74 -18.00 24.13
C LYS A 270 11.29 -19.35 24.58
N LEU A 271 12.60 -19.45 24.84
CA LEU A 271 13.28 -20.71 25.24
C LEU A 271 13.79 -20.70 26.70
N PHE A 272 13.56 -19.62 27.45
CA PHE A 272 13.83 -19.55 28.87
C PHE A 272 12.66 -19.00 29.67
#